data_9d7db943d929f41cb7618035a1c19ad5
#
_entry.id   9d7db943d929f41cb7618035a1c19ad5
#
_cell.length_a   1.000
_cell.length_b   1.000
_cell.length_c   1.000
_cell.angle_alpha   90.00
_cell.angle_beta   90.00
_cell.angle_gamma   90.00
#
_symmetry.space_group_name_H-M   'P 1'
#
loop_
_entity.id
_entity.type
_entity.pdbx_description
1 polymer ?
#
loop_
_entity_poly.entity_id
_entity_poly.type
_entity_poly.pdbx_seq_one_letter_code
_entity_poly.pdbx_strand_id
1 'polypeptide(L)'
;MKVSTIFYTILALFSIACTLVAGGPPTPPKSSGSNQAMIARGKYLTTICACNDCHTPKIFTKMGMELDTTRMLSGHMENDTLPAIPAGVIAPGGWGALTNGHLTGWAGPWGKSFARNLTPDTTTGLGSWTEAIFIKAIRTGKDMGEGRPILPPMPWEMYRTMTDDDLTAIFAYLKSLPPIANATPDPIAPSGERMPTMKMK
;
A
#
# COMPACT_ATOMS: atom_id res chain seq x y z
N MET A 1 28.66 -28.17 -68.79
CA MET A 1 27.43 -27.35 -68.89
C MET A 1 26.29 -28.09 -68.18
N LYS A 2 25.59 -27.46 -67.26
CA LYS A 2 24.46 -27.88 -66.40
C LYS A 2 24.85 -28.12 -64.95
N VAL A 3 25.20 -27.05 -64.24
CA VAL A 3 25.31 -26.99 -62.75
C VAL A 3 24.68 -25.74 -62.20
N SER A 4 23.80 -25.07 -62.94
CA SER A 4 23.30 -23.75 -62.52
C SER A 4 21.82 -23.65 -62.10
N THR A 5 21.11 -24.78 -61.98
CA THR A 5 19.64 -24.75 -61.76
C THR A 5 19.19 -25.37 -60.44
N ILE A 6 20.12 -25.89 -59.61
CA ILE A 6 19.75 -26.54 -58.35
C ILE A 6 19.93 -25.59 -57.14
N PHE A 7 20.61 -24.43 -57.29
CA PHE A 7 20.89 -23.53 -56.19
C PHE A 7 19.75 -22.54 -55.87
N TYR A 8 18.73 -22.41 -56.71
CA TYR A 8 17.64 -21.45 -56.52
C TYR A 8 16.37 -22.03 -55.85
N THR A 9 16.29 -23.34 -55.67
CA THR A 9 15.11 -24.02 -55.11
C THR A 9 15.20 -24.27 -53.61
N ILE A 10 16.34 -24.03 -52.96
CA ILE A 10 16.52 -24.22 -51.49
C ILE A 10 16.36 -22.95 -50.71
N LEU A 11 16.35 -21.76 -51.34
CA LEU A 11 16.23 -20.48 -50.65
C LEU A 11 14.78 -19.99 -50.48
N ALA A 12 13.79 -20.74 -50.96
CA ALA A 12 12.38 -20.32 -50.94
C ALA A 12 11.51 -20.95 -49.82
N LEU A 13 12.10 -21.78 -48.94
CA LEU A 13 11.33 -22.51 -47.92
C LEU A 13 11.67 -22.14 -46.46
N PHE A 14 12.42 -21.08 -46.23
CA PHE A 14 12.75 -20.65 -44.87
C PHE A 14 12.14 -19.26 -44.48
N SER A 15 11.08 -18.85 -45.18
CA SER A 15 10.25 -17.73 -44.76
C SER A 15 9.04 -18.23 -43.98
N ILE A 16 9.26 -19.09 -42.98
CA ILE A 16 8.23 -19.40 -41.99
C ILE A 16 8.18 -18.23 -41.02
N ALA A 17 7.14 -17.47 -41.20
CA ALA A 17 6.60 -16.43 -40.35
C ALA A 17 6.90 -16.64 -38.86
N CYS A 18 7.90 -15.96 -38.37
CA CYS A 18 7.95 -15.58 -36.97
C CYS A 18 6.88 -14.51 -36.75
N THR A 19 5.60 -14.88 -36.68
CA THR A 19 4.57 -14.04 -36.08
C THR A 19 4.93 -13.92 -34.62
N LEU A 20 5.68 -12.87 -34.29
CA LEU A 20 5.79 -12.37 -32.94
C LEU A 20 4.35 -12.09 -32.46
N VAL A 21 3.78 -13.06 -31.76
CA VAL A 21 2.67 -12.78 -30.86
C VAL A 21 3.25 -11.84 -29.81
N ALA A 22 3.12 -10.55 -30.06
CA ALA A 22 3.31 -9.52 -29.05
C ALA A 22 2.18 -9.71 -28.03
N GLY A 23 2.32 -10.74 -27.19
CA GLY A 23 1.57 -10.84 -25.95
C GLY A 23 2.01 -9.68 -25.09
N GLY A 24 1.24 -8.59 -25.10
CA GLY A 24 1.38 -7.56 -24.10
C GLY A 24 1.32 -8.19 -22.70
N PRO A 25 1.86 -7.51 -21.68
CA PRO A 25 1.76 -8.00 -20.32
C PRO A 25 0.29 -8.35 -20.05
N PRO A 26 0.00 -9.46 -19.33
CA PRO A 26 -1.36 -9.90 -19.08
C PRO A 26 -2.13 -8.75 -18.46
N THR A 27 -3.16 -8.26 -19.16
CA THR A 27 -4.10 -7.28 -18.61
C THR A 27 -4.69 -7.91 -17.36
N PRO A 28 -4.64 -7.22 -16.20
CA PRO A 28 -5.25 -7.72 -15.00
C PRO A 28 -6.73 -8.05 -15.31
N PRO A 29 -7.27 -9.14 -14.77
CA PRO A 29 -8.66 -9.51 -15.02
C PRO A 29 -9.55 -8.32 -14.63
N LYS A 30 -10.38 -7.84 -15.57
CA LYS A 30 -11.46 -6.91 -15.26
C LYS A 30 -12.28 -7.53 -14.15
N SER A 31 -12.54 -6.78 -13.07
CA SER A 31 -13.38 -7.21 -11.96
C SER A 31 -14.77 -7.55 -12.48
N SER A 32 -14.97 -8.79 -12.88
CA SER A 32 -16.31 -9.27 -13.19
C SER A 32 -17.04 -9.47 -11.87
N GLY A 33 -17.93 -8.59 -11.56
CA GLY A 33 -19.16 -8.57 -10.80
C GLY A 33 -19.42 -9.48 -9.61
N SER A 34 -18.51 -10.30 -9.09
CA SER A 34 -18.75 -10.98 -7.84
C SER A 34 -17.96 -10.30 -6.72
N ASN A 35 -18.61 -10.07 -5.59
CA ASN A 35 -17.97 -9.53 -4.38
C ASN A 35 -16.66 -10.27 -4.04
N GLN A 36 -16.61 -11.58 -4.27
CA GLN A 36 -15.43 -12.40 -4.00
C GLN A 36 -14.26 -12.10 -4.97
N ALA A 37 -14.54 -11.87 -6.24
CA ALA A 37 -13.51 -11.47 -7.20
C ALA A 37 -12.96 -10.08 -6.88
N MET A 38 -13.81 -9.17 -6.44
CA MET A 38 -13.42 -7.84 -5.98
C MET A 38 -12.51 -7.91 -4.75
N ILE A 39 -12.88 -8.71 -3.73
CA ILE A 39 -12.07 -8.94 -2.54
C ILE A 39 -10.72 -9.58 -2.90
N ALA A 40 -10.69 -10.56 -3.80
CA ALA A 40 -9.47 -11.20 -4.26
C ALA A 40 -8.54 -10.19 -4.99
N ARG A 41 -9.13 -9.32 -5.84
CA ARG A 41 -8.40 -8.21 -6.48
C ARG A 41 -7.83 -7.27 -5.45
N GLY A 42 -8.62 -6.85 -4.47
CA GLY A 42 -8.20 -5.97 -3.38
C GLY A 42 -7.06 -6.56 -2.55
N LYS A 43 -7.14 -7.85 -2.22
CA LYS A 43 -6.05 -8.57 -1.53
C LYS A 43 -4.75 -8.52 -2.35
N TYR A 44 -4.82 -8.81 -3.63
CA TYR A 44 -3.67 -8.74 -4.54
C TYR A 44 -3.06 -7.33 -4.55
N LEU A 45 -3.89 -6.30 -4.75
CA LEU A 45 -3.44 -4.90 -4.76
C LEU A 45 -2.81 -4.49 -3.43
N THR A 46 -3.44 -4.81 -2.30
CA THR A 46 -2.92 -4.53 -0.97
C THR A 46 -1.54 -5.17 -0.76
N THR A 47 -1.32 -6.35 -1.35
CA THR A 47 -0.03 -7.04 -1.28
C THR A 47 1.03 -6.37 -2.14
N ILE A 48 0.75 -6.12 -3.43
CA ILE A 48 1.76 -5.53 -4.34
C ILE A 48 2.04 -4.06 -4.06
N CYS A 49 1.09 -3.35 -3.45
CA CYS A 49 1.26 -1.97 -2.97
C CYS A 49 1.93 -1.90 -1.60
N ALA A 50 2.43 -3.02 -1.08
CA ALA A 50 3.18 -3.11 0.18
C ALA A 50 2.46 -2.52 1.42
N CYS A 51 1.11 -2.53 1.44
CA CYS A 51 0.36 -1.97 2.56
C CYS A 51 0.72 -2.63 3.91
N ASN A 52 1.01 -3.94 3.87
CA ASN A 52 1.42 -4.70 5.05
C ASN A 52 2.78 -4.26 5.62
N ASP A 53 3.65 -3.66 4.80
CA ASP A 53 5.00 -3.29 5.25
C ASP A 53 4.94 -2.23 6.35
N CYS A 54 3.99 -1.30 6.25
CA CYS A 54 3.78 -0.26 7.25
C CYS A 54 2.57 -0.51 8.15
N HIS A 55 1.52 -1.16 7.65
CA HIS A 55 0.26 -1.28 8.39
C HIS A 55 0.10 -2.58 9.19
N THR A 56 1.06 -3.50 9.11
CA THR A 56 1.08 -4.72 9.95
C THR A 56 2.27 -4.68 10.88
N PRO A 57 2.07 -4.79 12.21
CA PRO A 57 3.17 -4.93 13.16
C PRO A 57 4.06 -6.13 12.81
N LYS A 58 5.28 -6.13 13.31
CA LYS A 58 6.25 -7.20 13.08
C LYS A 58 6.49 -8.02 14.34
N ILE A 59 6.82 -9.27 14.15
CA ILE A 59 7.43 -10.13 15.17
C ILE A 59 8.89 -10.35 14.80
N PHE A 60 9.73 -10.52 15.81
CA PHE A 60 11.16 -10.77 15.64
C PHE A 60 11.45 -12.22 15.96
N THR A 61 11.84 -12.99 14.95
CA THR A 61 12.17 -14.40 15.06
C THR A 61 13.67 -14.62 14.86
N LYS A 62 14.13 -15.86 15.03
CA LYS A 62 15.52 -16.22 14.69
C LYS A 62 15.83 -16.09 13.20
N MET A 63 14.80 -16.08 12.35
CA MET A 63 14.91 -15.93 10.91
C MET A 63 14.88 -14.44 10.46
N GLY A 64 14.63 -13.54 11.40
CA GLY A 64 14.52 -12.12 11.14
C GLY A 64 13.15 -11.55 11.48
N MET A 65 12.82 -10.43 10.83
CA MET A 65 11.56 -9.72 11.01
C MET A 65 10.48 -10.32 10.11
N GLU A 66 9.35 -10.68 10.68
CA GLU A 66 8.19 -11.26 10.00
C GLU A 66 6.92 -10.46 10.30
N LEU A 67 5.91 -10.56 9.43
CA LEU A 67 4.60 -9.95 9.71
C LEU A 67 3.91 -10.66 10.88
N ASP A 68 3.35 -9.89 11.79
CA ASP A 68 2.43 -10.42 12.80
C ASP A 68 1.08 -10.75 12.15
N THR A 69 0.90 -12.00 11.76
CA THR A 69 -0.31 -12.45 11.06
C THR A 69 -1.56 -12.39 11.92
N THR A 70 -1.43 -12.27 13.25
CA THR A 70 -2.58 -12.10 14.18
C THR A 70 -3.08 -10.67 14.21
N ARG A 71 -2.27 -9.70 13.72
CA ARG A 71 -2.57 -8.27 13.70
C ARG A 71 -2.40 -7.65 12.31
N MET A 72 -2.76 -8.42 11.28
CA MET A 72 -2.70 -7.95 9.89
C MET A 72 -3.43 -6.63 9.71
N LEU A 73 -2.73 -5.64 9.15
CA LEU A 73 -3.26 -4.32 8.79
C LEU A 73 -3.86 -3.52 9.98
N SER A 74 -3.53 -3.89 11.22
CA SER A 74 -4.02 -3.18 12.41
C SER A 74 -3.29 -1.86 12.72
N GLY A 75 -2.22 -1.55 11.99
CA GLY A 75 -1.47 -0.31 12.17
C GLY A 75 -0.46 -0.35 13.33
N HIS A 76 -0.02 0.84 13.73
CA HIS A 76 0.88 1.00 14.87
C HIS A 76 0.17 0.64 16.17
N MET A 77 0.82 -0.14 17.02
CA MET A 77 0.22 -0.60 18.28
C MET A 77 0.00 0.58 19.24
N GLU A 78 -1.18 0.68 19.83
CA GLU A 78 -1.56 1.81 20.74
C GLU A 78 -0.62 1.97 21.95
N ASN A 79 -0.03 0.86 22.42
CA ASN A 79 0.86 0.85 23.57
C ASN A 79 2.35 0.85 23.19
N ASP A 80 2.67 0.96 21.89
CA ASP A 80 4.06 1.07 21.44
C ASP A 80 4.48 2.54 21.37
N THR A 81 5.71 2.82 21.81
CA THR A 81 6.26 4.17 21.81
C THR A 81 7.49 4.24 20.91
N LEU A 82 7.57 5.31 20.13
CA LEU A 82 8.77 5.53 19.33
C LEU A 82 9.98 5.84 20.24
N PRO A 83 11.15 5.28 19.92
CA PRO A 83 12.38 5.64 20.60
C PRO A 83 12.64 7.15 20.57
N ALA A 84 13.41 7.64 21.52
CA ALA A 84 13.87 9.02 21.50
C ALA A 84 14.74 9.27 20.26
N ILE A 85 14.50 10.38 19.57
CA ILE A 85 15.27 10.77 18.40
C ILE A 85 16.46 11.60 18.91
N PRO A 86 17.74 11.18 18.65
CA PRO A 86 18.88 11.98 19.02
C PRO A 86 18.86 13.33 18.29
N ALA A 87 19.28 14.37 19.00
CA ALA A 87 19.33 15.72 18.42
C ALA A 87 20.24 15.76 17.18
N GLY A 88 19.79 16.47 16.14
CA GLY A 88 20.57 16.67 14.92
C GLY A 88 20.56 15.50 13.93
N VAL A 89 19.94 14.35 14.26
CA VAL A 89 19.89 13.19 13.34
C VAL A 89 18.99 13.49 12.15
N ILE A 90 17.80 14.07 12.39
CA ILE A 90 16.91 14.55 11.33
C ILE A 90 17.22 16.03 11.12
N ALA A 91 17.99 16.33 10.09
CA ALA A 91 18.43 17.68 9.75
C ALA A 91 18.69 17.79 8.25
N PRO A 92 18.77 19.00 7.69
CA PRO A 92 19.26 19.19 6.32
C PRO A 92 20.64 18.54 6.13
N GLY A 93 20.74 17.61 5.17
CA GLY A 93 21.96 16.81 4.95
C GLY A 93 22.15 15.61 5.89
N GLY A 94 21.27 15.42 6.88
CA GLY A 94 21.22 14.25 7.75
C GLY A 94 20.22 13.18 7.26
N TRP A 95 19.68 12.41 8.20
CA TRP A 95 18.67 11.40 7.88
C TRP A 95 17.33 12.07 7.50
N GLY A 96 16.75 11.63 6.38
CA GLY A 96 15.46 12.14 5.93
C GLY A 96 14.27 11.59 6.74
N ALA A 97 14.42 10.37 7.29
CA ALA A 97 13.43 9.73 8.15
C ALA A 97 14.06 8.63 8.99
N LEU A 98 13.41 8.34 10.12
CA LEU A 98 13.68 7.20 11.00
C LEU A 98 12.38 6.40 11.19
N THR A 99 12.50 5.11 11.49
CA THR A 99 11.36 4.24 11.79
C THR A 99 11.65 3.37 13.00
N ASN A 100 10.59 2.92 13.69
CA ASN A 100 10.72 1.90 14.73
C ASN A 100 10.96 0.50 14.10
N GLY A 101 11.32 -0.48 14.92
CA GLY A 101 11.57 -1.84 14.45
C GLY A 101 10.35 -2.53 13.81
N HIS A 102 9.13 -2.10 14.12
CA HIS A 102 7.91 -2.62 13.51
C HIS A 102 7.57 -1.97 12.16
N LEU A 103 8.30 -0.95 11.72
CA LEU A 103 8.02 -0.15 10.51
C LEU A 103 6.62 0.50 10.53
N THR A 104 6.02 0.69 11.70
CA THR A 104 4.67 1.22 11.85
C THR A 104 4.63 2.65 12.38
N GLY A 105 5.73 3.12 12.94
CA GLY A 105 5.91 4.48 13.42
C GLY A 105 7.13 5.15 12.79
N TRP A 106 6.99 6.39 12.36
CA TRP A 106 7.99 7.11 11.59
C TRP A 106 8.23 8.50 12.14
N ALA A 107 9.44 9.00 11.98
CA ALA A 107 9.81 10.36 12.33
C ALA A 107 10.63 11.00 11.21
N GLY A 108 10.34 12.25 10.91
CA GLY A 108 11.01 13.01 9.84
C GLY A 108 10.78 14.52 10.00
N PRO A 109 11.10 15.31 8.97
CA PRO A 109 10.87 16.76 8.99
C PRO A 109 9.39 17.15 9.22
N TRP A 110 8.45 16.23 8.95
CA TRP A 110 7.02 16.39 9.18
C TRP A 110 6.58 16.14 10.64
N GLY A 111 7.50 15.75 11.51
CA GLY A 111 7.22 15.30 12.88
C GLY A 111 7.15 13.77 12.97
N LYS A 112 6.18 13.25 13.74
CA LYS A 112 5.98 11.81 13.90
C LYS A 112 4.65 11.39 13.27
N SER A 113 4.67 10.28 12.52
CA SER A 113 3.49 9.67 11.92
C SER A 113 3.38 8.20 12.31
N PHE A 114 2.15 7.71 12.37
CA PHE A 114 1.84 6.34 12.76
C PHE A 114 0.94 5.70 11.72
N ALA A 115 1.25 4.46 11.35
CA ALA A 115 0.43 3.69 10.43
C ALA A 115 -0.95 3.46 11.04
N ARG A 116 -2.01 3.86 10.30
CA ARG A 116 -3.39 3.74 10.75
C ARG A 116 -3.85 2.29 10.77
N ASN A 117 -4.80 1.97 11.65
CA ASN A 117 -5.55 0.73 11.64
C ASN A 117 -6.48 0.70 10.40
N LEU A 118 -6.20 -0.23 9.47
CA LEU A 118 -6.97 -0.43 8.24
C LEU A 118 -8.00 -1.53 8.35
N THR A 119 -8.13 -2.21 9.51
CA THR A 119 -9.15 -3.23 9.73
C THR A 119 -10.54 -2.59 9.87
N PRO A 120 -11.62 -3.36 9.69
CA PRO A 120 -12.99 -2.83 9.77
C PRO A 120 -13.50 -2.65 11.21
N ASP A 121 -12.62 -2.41 12.18
CA ASP A 121 -13.04 -1.98 13.52
C ASP A 121 -13.76 -0.63 13.42
N THR A 122 -14.95 -0.53 14.02
CA THR A 122 -15.82 0.64 13.87
C THR A 122 -15.36 1.85 14.66
N THR A 123 -14.54 1.63 15.69
CA THR A 123 -14.07 2.69 16.59
C THR A 123 -12.67 3.18 16.23
N THR A 124 -11.78 2.24 15.91
CA THR A 124 -10.35 2.52 15.77
C THR A 124 -9.81 2.34 14.34
N GLY A 125 -10.60 1.70 13.47
CA GLY A 125 -10.23 1.37 12.10
C GLY A 125 -11.11 2.03 11.03
N LEU A 126 -11.31 1.31 9.92
CA LEU A 126 -12.11 1.76 8.78
C LEU A 126 -13.58 1.28 8.85
N GLY A 127 -14.02 0.72 9.96
CA GLY A 127 -15.35 0.11 10.06
C GLY A 127 -16.50 1.07 9.76
N SER A 128 -16.40 2.31 10.20
CA SER A 128 -17.37 3.37 9.94
C SER A 128 -17.21 4.08 8.59
N TRP A 129 -16.12 3.84 7.86
CA TRP A 129 -15.88 4.49 6.57
C TRP A 129 -16.76 3.90 5.48
N THR A 130 -17.19 4.77 4.56
CA THR A 130 -17.78 4.37 3.29
C THR A 130 -16.70 4.28 2.21
N GLU A 131 -17.00 3.59 1.12
CA GLU A 131 -16.12 3.53 -0.06
C GLU A 131 -15.79 4.93 -0.58
N ALA A 132 -16.78 5.81 -0.68
CA ALA A 132 -16.60 7.18 -1.14
C ALA A 132 -15.62 7.97 -0.24
N ILE A 133 -15.68 7.79 1.08
CA ILE A 133 -14.74 8.42 2.03
C ILE A 133 -13.34 7.86 1.81
N PHE A 134 -13.18 6.55 1.64
CA PHE A 134 -11.89 5.92 1.40
C PHE A 134 -11.25 6.44 0.10
N ILE A 135 -11.99 6.42 -1.01
CA ILE A 135 -11.52 6.93 -2.29
C ILE A 135 -11.15 8.41 -2.18
N LYS A 136 -12.00 9.23 -1.55
CA LYS A 136 -11.73 10.66 -1.34
C LYS A 136 -10.47 10.88 -0.52
N ALA A 137 -10.24 10.10 0.54
CA ALA A 137 -9.04 10.20 1.38
C ALA A 137 -7.76 9.94 0.55
N ILE A 138 -7.77 8.91 -0.28
CA ILE A 138 -6.62 8.60 -1.15
C ILE A 138 -6.45 9.67 -2.24
N ARG A 139 -7.53 10.16 -2.86
CA ARG A 139 -7.47 11.19 -3.93
C ARG A 139 -6.94 12.53 -3.42
N THR A 140 -7.33 12.93 -2.22
CA THR A 140 -6.99 14.25 -1.65
C THR A 140 -5.74 14.22 -0.77
N GLY A 141 -5.28 13.05 -0.33
CA GLY A 141 -4.21 12.93 0.65
C GLY A 141 -4.58 13.49 2.02
N LYS A 142 -5.86 13.40 2.37
CA LYS A 142 -6.38 13.91 3.66
C LYS A 142 -7.14 12.83 4.41
N ASP A 143 -6.99 12.82 5.71
CA ASP A 143 -7.76 11.96 6.60
C ASP A 143 -9.25 12.16 6.35
N MET A 144 -9.99 11.08 6.10
CA MET A 144 -11.41 11.08 5.67
C MET A 144 -11.71 11.99 4.48
N GLY A 145 -10.70 12.37 3.70
CA GLY A 145 -10.83 13.22 2.51
C GLY A 145 -10.88 14.73 2.77
N GLU A 146 -10.96 15.18 4.01
CA GLU A 146 -11.13 16.60 4.40
C GLU A 146 -10.27 17.01 5.59
N GLY A 147 -9.85 16.08 6.44
CA GLY A 147 -9.13 16.34 7.68
C GLY A 147 -7.67 16.71 7.46
N ARG A 148 -6.82 16.37 8.43
CA ARG A 148 -5.39 16.62 8.35
C ARG A 148 -4.76 15.94 7.15
N PRO A 149 -3.61 16.42 6.65
CA PRO A 149 -2.86 15.72 5.62
C PRO A 149 -2.46 14.30 6.04
N ILE A 150 -2.46 13.38 5.10
CA ILE A 150 -1.79 12.08 5.25
C ILE A 150 -0.29 12.35 5.17
N LEU A 151 0.43 11.91 6.20
CA LEU A 151 1.85 12.23 6.35
C LEU A 151 2.75 11.15 5.73
N PRO A 152 3.97 11.51 5.36
CA PRO A 152 4.97 10.52 5.02
C PRO A 152 5.18 9.48 6.14
N PRO A 153 5.56 8.24 5.78
CA PRO A 153 5.97 7.79 4.46
C PRO A 153 4.82 7.28 3.58
N MET A 154 3.54 7.45 3.95
CA MET A 154 2.41 6.95 3.15
C MET A 154 2.45 7.55 1.74
N PRO A 155 2.67 6.75 0.67
CA PRO A 155 2.85 7.25 -0.69
C PRO A 155 1.49 7.47 -1.39
N TRP A 156 0.60 8.24 -0.75
CA TRP A 156 -0.75 8.50 -1.24
C TRP A 156 -0.75 9.19 -2.60
N GLU A 157 0.29 9.98 -2.91
CA GLU A 157 0.45 10.63 -4.22
C GLU A 157 0.55 9.62 -5.37
N MET A 158 1.09 8.44 -5.10
CA MET A 158 1.13 7.35 -6.08
C MET A 158 -0.22 6.62 -6.12
N TYR A 159 -0.80 6.34 -4.96
CA TYR A 159 -2.07 5.61 -4.90
C TYR A 159 -3.25 6.42 -5.42
N ARG A 160 -3.20 7.76 -5.35
CA ARG A 160 -4.24 8.62 -5.97
C ARG A 160 -4.35 8.45 -7.48
N THR A 161 -3.39 7.84 -8.15
CA THR A 161 -3.43 7.58 -9.60
C THR A 161 -4.12 6.26 -9.97
N MET A 162 -4.43 5.41 -8.97
CA MET A 162 -5.15 4.16 -9.20
C MET A 162 -6.56 4.42 -9.77
N THR A 163 -7.12 3.45 -10.47
CA THR A 163 -8.52 3.53 -10.92
C THR A 163 -9.46 3.47 -9.71
N ASP A 164 -10.68 3.98 -9.87
CA ASP A 164 -11.69 3.84 -8.81
C ASP A 164 -12.04 2.38 -8.55
N ASP A 165 -12.08 1.52 -9.60
CA ASP A 165 -12.28 0.09 -9.46
C ASP A 165 -11.20 -0.57 -8.58
N ASP A 166 -9.94 -0.18 -8.72
CA ASP A 166 -8.86 -0.70 -7.88
C ASP A 166 -8.96 -0.21 -6.44
N LEU A 167 -9.29 1.05 -6.22
CA LEU A 167 -9.51 1.59 -4.87
C LEU A 167 -10.74 0.95 -4.20
N THR A 168 -11.83 0.74 -4.94
CA THR A 168 -13.02 0.00 -4.51
C THR A 168 -12.65 -1.43 -4.11
N ALA A 169 -11.86 -2.12 -4.93
CA ALA A 169 -11.41 -3.47 -4.62
C ALA A 169 -10.54 -3.52 -3.35
N ILE A 170 -9.60 -2.59 -3.18
CA ILE A 170 -8.81 -2.48 -1.95
C ILE A 170 -9.74 -2.28 -0.75
N PHE A 171 -10.68 -1.34 -0.82
CA PHE A 171 -11.60 -1.09 0.27
C PHE A 171 -12.47 -2.30 0.59
N ALA A 172 -13.00 -3.00 -0.42
CA ALA A 172 -13.77 -4.24 -0.25
C ALA A 172 -12.95 -5.32 0.49
N TYR A 173 -11.67 -5.47 0.15
CA TYR A 173 -10.78 -6.38 0.86
C TYR A 173 -10.56 -5.95 2.32
N LEU A 174 -10.25 -4.68 2.58
CA LEU A 174 -10.04 -4.17 3.93
C LEU A 174 -11.30 -4.35 4.80
N LYS A 175 -12.49 -4.16 4.22
CA LYS A 175 -13.78 -4.40 4.90
C LYS A 175 -14.09 -5.87 5.13
N SER A 176 -13.45 -6.79 4.42
CA SER A 176 -13.62 -8.24 4.59
C SER A 176 -12.74 -8.85 5.68
N LEU A 177 -11.79 -8.08 6.22
CA LEU A 177 -10.87 -8.55 7.27
C LEU A 177 -11.59 -8.68 8.63
N PRO A 178 -11.05 -9.49 9.54
CA PRO A 178 -11.48 -9.44 10.93
C PRO A 178 -11.23 -8.05 11.54
N PRO A 179 -12.17 -7.47 12.29
CA PRO A 179 -11.94 -6.23 12.99
C PRO A 179 -10.92 -6.44 14.14
N ILE A 180 -9.98 -5.52 14.27
CA ILE A 180 -9.00 -5.50 15.36
C ILE A 180 -9.08 -4.15 16.04
N ALA A 181 -9.47 -4.11 17.31
CA ALA A 181 -9.48 -2.91 18.11
C ALA A 181 -8.02 -2.51 18.42
N ASN A 182 -7.56 -1.40 17.83
CA ASN A 182 -6.25 -0.84 18.04
C ASN A 182 -6.28 0.66 17.77
N ALA A 183 -6.25 1.48 18.84
CA ALA A 183 -6.29 2.94 18.75
C ALA A 183 -4.90 3.50 18.44
N THR A 184 -4.54 3.56 17.15
CA THR A 184 -3.25 4.12 16.75
C THR A 184 -3.10 5.58 17.25
N PRO A 185 -1.90 5.97 17.72
CA PRO A 185 -1.69 7.35 18.21
C PRO A 185 -1.93 8.39 17.13
N ASP A 186 -2.36 9.57 17.54
CA ASP A 186 -2.41 10.73 16.66
C ASP A 186 -0.98 11.16 16.27
N PRO A 187 -0.75 11.57 15.02
CA PRO A 187 0.52 12.13 14.62
C PRO A 187 0.92 13.36 15.44
N ILE A 188 2.21 13.62 15.51
CA ILE A 188 2.80 14.71 16.26
C ILE A 188 3.55 15.63 15.30
N ALA A 189 3.18 16.89 15.21
CA ALA A 189 3.85 17.91 14.42
C ALA A 189 5.32 18.12 14.87
N PRO A 190 6.18 18.74 14.05
CA PRO A 190 7.54 19.12 14.48
C PRO A 190 7.55 20.03 15.72
N SER A 191 6.49 20.81 15.94
CA SER A 191 6.30 21.63 17.13
C SER A 191 6.03 20.83 18.43
N GLY A 192 5.79 19.51 18.31
CA GLY A 192 5.36 18.67 19.42
C GLY A 192 3.85 18.60 19.62
N GLU A 193 3.07 19.35 18.85
CA GLU A 193 1.62 19.37 18.92
C GLU A 193 1.00 18.11 18.28
N ARG A 194 -0.04 17.54 18.90
CA ARG A 194 -0.81 16.44 18.33
C ARG A 194 -1.70 16.92 17.20
N MET A 195 -1.74 16.17 16.12
CA MET A 195 -2.61 16.40 14.95
C MET A 195 -3.78 15.42 14.99
N PRO A 196 -4.93 15.78 15.56
CA PRO A 196 -6.01 14.84 15.81
C PRO A 196 -6.55 14.24 14.53
N THR A 197 -6.88 12.96 14.61
CA THR A 197 -7.57 12.21 13.55
C THR A 197 -9.06 12.53 13.61
N MET A 198 -9.70 12.73 12.46
CA MET A 198 -11.15 12.95 12.38
C MET A 198 -11.89 11.70 12.85
N LYS A 199 -12.97 11.92 13.63
CA LYS A 199 -13.92 10.85 14.00
C LYS A 199 -15.23 11.11 13.28
N MET A 200 -15.85 10.05 12.77
CA MET A 200 -17.23 10.15 12.28
C MET A 200 -18.15 10.39 13.48
N LYS A 201 -19.04 11.36 13.33
CA LYS A 201 -20.13 11.61 14.28
C LYS A 201 -21.27 10.63 14.10
#